data_062f51947de361bed4b6c182458e31d1
#
_entry.id   062f51947de361bed4b6c182458e31d1
#
_cell.length_a   1.000
_cell.length_b   1.000
_cell.length_c   1.000
_cell.angle_alpha   90.00
_cell.angle_beta   90.00
_cell.angle_gamma   90.00
#
_symmetry.space_group_name_H-M   'P 1'
#
loop_
_entity.id
_entity.type
_entity.pdbx_description
1 polymer ?
#
loop_
_entity_poly.entity_id
_entity_poly.type
_entity_poly.pdbx_seq_one_letter_code
_entity_poly.pdbx_strand_id
1 'polypeptide(L)'
;MKFMKYLNLFAIATLIIMGCSSKPESDLDKKRTELADAEKALDSIQNVIAGIKEEITELDTTARTKTFPVKVKEIAKGAFQNPFQIQGLVESDQNVLISPEVLGNVVSVLVKEGQRVSKGQVIATLDGSIAGSQISELENALSLAKINFEKQERLWNKKIGSEMQYLQAKNQYENLEKSLSTARAQLGKYTLRSPIYGTVDEIMANPGELVGGMTSGPVARIVNLKDIKIKANVSERYIGQIKKGQSVQLNFPSLGLEMTETVSAVSNVIDVNNRTFVVYVKPSKNLDKLKPNLLTLITAYDYVDKEAISIPTKLVRTDGERAFVFVVKTQGQKKIVEKRFIEIHK
;
A
#
# COMPACT_ATOMS: atom_id res chain seq x y z
N MET A 1 65.37 9.88 -73.81
CA MET A 1 64.02 9.73 -74.35
C MET A 1 63.20 8.65 -73.62
N LYS A 2 63.40 8.47 -72.32
CA LYS A 2 62.68 7.51 -71.49
C LYS A 2 62.00 8.15 -70.26
N PHE A 3 62.22 9.46 -70.04
CA PHE A 3 61.69 10.14 -68.85
C PHE A 3 60.32 10.79 -69.07
N MET A 4 59.89 10.94 -70.30
CA MET A 4 58.65 11.65 -70.64
C MET A 4 57.41 10.74 -70.75
N LYS A 5 57.59 9.42 -70.64
CA LYS A 5 56.45 8.45 -70.63
C LYS A 5 55.82 8.20 -69.27
N TYR A 6 56.54 8.49 -68.20
CA TYR A 6 56.01 8.29 -66.84
C TYR A 6 55.30 9.51 -66.26
N LEU A 7 55.53 10.70 -66.82
CA LEU A 7 54.90 11.93 -66.40
C LEU A 7 53.39 11.99 -66.76
N ASN A 8 53.03 11.37 -67.91
CA ASN A 8 51.67 11.34 -68.42
C ASN A 8 50.83 10.23 -67.72
N LEU A 9 51.45 9.21 -67.10
CA LEU A 9 50.75 8.17 -66.43
C LEU A 9 50.39 8.60 -64.96
N PHE A 10 51.18 9.53 -64.38
CA PHE A 10 50.92 10.07 -63.05
C PHE A 10 49.84 11.16 -63.05
N ALA A 11 49.71 11.90 -64.17
CA ALA A 11 48.65 12.91 -64.32
C ALA A 11 47.28 12.32 -64.59
N ILE A 12 47.18 11.10 -65.11
CA ILE A 12 45.92 10.39 -65.33
C ILE A 12 45.47 9.65 -64.05
N ALA A 13 46.42 9.21 -63.22
CA ALA A 13 46.08 8.54 -61.93
C ALA A 13 45.62 9.53 -60.86
N THR A 14 46.01 10.81 -60.91
CA THR A 14 45.51 11.83 -59.93
C THR A 14 44.16 12.41 -60.29
N LEU A 15 43.64 12.19 -61.53
CA LEU A 15 42.31 12.70 -61.90
C LEU A 15 41.16 11.74 -61.58
N ILE A 16 41.45 10.51 -61.15
CA ILE A 16 40.43 9.48 -60.84
C ILE A 16 40.12 9.44 -59.37
N ILE A 17 40.86 10.16 -58.50
CA ILE A 17 40.60 10.14 -56.99
C ILE A 17 39.74 11.35 -56.51
N MET A 18 39.32 12.26 -57.40
CA MET A 18 38.36 13.33 -57.09
C MET A 18 36.96 13.05 -57.63
N GLY A 19 36.53 11.80 -57.66
CA GLY A 19 35.15 11.40 -57.75
C GLY A 19 34.55 11.40 -56.32
N CYS A 20 34.15 12.57 -55.84
CA CYS A 20 33.27 12.67 -54.65
C CYS A 20 32.03 11.83 -54.89
N SER A 21 31.91 10.75 -54.16
CA SER A 21 30.66 10.05 -54.00
C SER A 21 29.70 10.96 -53.20
N SER A 22 29.01 11.83 -53.89
CA SER A 22 27.77 12.38 -53.36
C SER A 22 26.79 11.21 -53.25
N LYS A 23 26.54 10.75 -52.04
CA LYS A 23 25.35 9.93 -51.79
C LYS A 23 24.15 10.65 -52.41
N PRO A 24 23.29 9.97 -53.17
CA PRO A 24 22.07 10.60 -53.63
C PRO A 24 21.32 11.10 -52.40
N GLU A 25 21.17 12.42 -52.30
CA GLU A 25 20.38 13.07 -51.29
C GLU A 25 18.96 12.51 -51.41
N SER A 26 18.43 11.91 -50.37
CA SER A 26 17.11 11.31 -50.42
C SER A 26 16.10 12.43 -50.71
N ASP A 27 15.04 12.13 -51.48
CA ASP A 27 13.96 13.10 -51.72
C ASP A 27 13.41 13.70 -50.41
N LEU A 28 13.56 12.96 -49.31
CA LEU A 28 13.20 13.40 -47.95
C LEU A 28 14.16 14.52 -47.46
N ASP A 29 15.45 14.40 -47.70
CA ASP A 29 16.43 15.40 -47.24
C ASP A 29 16.31 16.69 -48.04
N LYS A 30 16.01 16.59 -49.36
CA LYS A 30 15.67 17.77 -50.18
C LYS A 30 14.43 18.47 -49.68
N LYS A 31 13.39 17.73 -49.32
CA LYS A 31 12.15 18.30 -48.74
C LYS A 31 12.37 18.92 -47.36
N ARG A 32 13.28 18.37 -46.55
CA ARG A 32 13.66 18.98 -45.27
C ARG A 32 14.45 20.29 -45.44
N THR A 33 15.34 20.36 -46.40
CA THR A 33 16.06 21.62 -46.70
C THR A 33 15.12 22.67 -47.29
N GLU A 34 14.24 22.31 -48.22
CA GLU A 34 13.19 23.20 -48.73
C GLU A 34 12.28 23.73 -47.61
N LEU A 35 11.91 22.86 -46.64
CA LEU A 35 11.10 23.27 -45.47
C LEU A 35 11.88 24.25 -44.59
N ALA A 36 13.13 23.95 -44.26
CA ALA A 36 13.97 24.82 -43.43
C ALA A 36 14.23 26.20 -44.08
N ASP A 37 14.38 26.24 -45.40
CA ASP A 37 14.52 27.49 -46.13
C ASP A 37 13.23 28.29 -46.21
N ALA A 38 12.09 27.61 -46.36
CA ALA A 38 10.76 28.23 -46.28
C ALA A 38 10.44 28.79 -44.87
N GLU A 39 10.84 28.08 -43.83
CA GLU A 39 10.70 28.56 -42.43
C GLU A 39 11.56 29.81 -42.18
N LYS A 40 12.80 29.85 -42.66
CA LYS A 40 13.67 31.06 -42.60
C LYS A 40 13.10 32.23 -43.35
N ALA A 41 12.56 31.97 -44.56
CA ALA A 41 11.90 33.00 -45.36
C ALA A 41 10.65 33.55 -44.65
N LEU A 42 9.87 32.67 -43.99
CA LEU A 42 8.71 33.04 -43.17
C LEU A 42 9.12 33.96 -42.01
N ASP A 43 10.16 33.57 -41.26
CA ASP A 43 10.68 34.38 -40.12
C ASP A 43 11.18 35.74 -40.62
N SER A 44 11.85 35.79 -41.76
CA SER A 44 12.29 37.04 -42.39
C SER A 44 11.11 37.96 -42.77
N ILE A 45 10.09 37.39 -43.38
CA ILE A 45 8.85 38.11 -43.74
C ILE A 45 8.10 38.57 -42.49
N GLN A 46 8.05 37.77 -41.46
CA GLN A 46 7.42 38.16 -40.19
C GLN A 46 8.15 39.34 -39.54
N ASN A 47 9.47 39.35 -39.59
CA ASN A 47 10.27 40.47 -39.07
C ASN A 47 10.05 41.75 -39.90
N VAL A 48 9.94 41.66 -41.21
CA VAL A 48 9.61 42.81 -42.06
C VAL A 48 8.20 43.32 -41.76
N ILE A 49 7.23 42.42 -41.62
CA ILE A 49 5.85 42.81 -41.25
C ILE A 49 5.83 43.49 -39.89
N ALA A 50 6.61 43.01 -38.92
CA ALA A 50 6.73 43.61 -37.60
C ALA A 50 7.30 45.04 -37.68
N GLY A 51 8.37 45.22 -38.46
CA GLY A 51 8.95 46.56 -38.68
C GLY A 51 7.98 47.53 -39.35
N ILE A 52 7.32 47.11 -40.42
CA ILE A 52 6.30 47.94 -41.12
C ILE A 52 5.15 48.30 -40.15
N LYS A 53 4.70 47.36 -39.29
CA LYS A 53 3.68 47.65 -38.30
C LYS A 53 4.14 48.64 -37.23
N GLU A 54 5.39 48.62 -36.86
CA GLU A 54 5.99 49.57 -35.94
C GLU A 54 6.09 50.97 -36.58
N GLU A 55 6.54 51.08 -37.82
CA GLU A 55 6.54 52.31 -38.59
C GLU A 55 5.14 52.92 -38.80
N ILE A 56 4.13 52.08 -39.12
CA ILE A 56 2.75 52.49 -39.20
C ILE A 56 2.25 53.01 -37.84
N THR A 57 2.67 52.40 -36.73
CA THR A 57 2.24 52.80 -35.39
C THR A 57 2.86 54.13 -34.97
N GLU A 58 4.07 54.40 -35.45
CA GLU A 58 4.75 55.70 -35.23
C GLU A 58 4.19 56.84 -36.10
N LEU A 59 3.75 56.54 -37.32
CA LEU A 59 3.23 57.52 -38.27
C LEU A 59 1.71 57.81 -38.06
N ASP A 60 0.97 56.85 -37.51
CA ASP A 60 -0.46 56.99 -37.31
C ASP A 60 -0.76 57.54 -35.93
N THR A 61 -0.64 58.85 -35.81
CA THR A 61 -1.01 59.64 -34.61
C THR A 61 -2.53 59.62 -34.32
N THR A 62 -3.35 59.05 -35.25
CA THR A 62 -4.82 58.97 -35.09
C THR A 62 -5.28 57.57 -34.66
N ALA A 63 -4.40 56.59 -34.65
CA ALA A 63 -4.79 55.24 -34.23
C ALA A 63 -5.20 55.27 -32.74
N ARG A 64 -6.48 55.31 -32.48
CA ARG A 64 -7.07 55.00 -31.18
C ARG A 64 -6.62 53.55 -30.83
N THR A 65 -5.63 53.43 -29.93
CA THR A 65 -5.21 52.14 -29.39
C THR A 65 -6.49 51.45 -28.84
N LYS A 66 -6.97 50.40 -29.56
CA LYS A 66 -8.10 49.60 -29.07
C LYS A 66 -7.70 48.97 -27.74
N THR A 67 -8.25 49.46 -26.66
CA THR A 67 -8.04 48.87 -25.35
C THR A 67 -9.11 47.83 -25.07
N PHE A 68 -8.73 46.68 -24.62
CA PHE A 68 -9.64 45.60 -24.23
C PHE A 68 -9.59 45.41 -22.72
N PRO A 69 -10.73 45.30 -22.04
CA PRO A 69 -10.73 44.98 -20.62
C PRO A 69 -10.27 43.54 -20.45
N VAL A 70 -9.21 43.33 -19.67
CA VAL A 70 -8.69 42.01 -19.32
C VAL A 70 -8.71 41.83 -17.81
N LYS A 71 -9.09 40.62 -17.38
CA LYS A 71 -8.98 40.22 -15.98
C LYS A 71 -7.60 39.61 -15.75
N VAL A 72 -6.83 40.23 -14.87
CA VAL A 72 -5.48 39.78 -14.53
C VAL A 72 -5.51 39.03 -13.20
N LYS A 73 -4.78 37.92 -13.11
CA LYS A 73 -4.52 37.23 -11.87
C LYS A 73 -3.01 37.27 -11.63
N GLU A 74 -2.63 37.82 -10.50
CA GLU A 74 -1.23 37.78 -10.04
C GLU A 74 -0.88 36.35 -9.64
N ILE A 75 0.28 35.89 -10.08
CA ILE A 75 0.78 34.54 -9.83
C ILE A 75 2.03 34.68 -8.99
N ALA A 76 1.99 34.11 -7.79
CA ALA A 76 3.13 34.01 -6.90
C ALA A 76 3.65 32.56 -6.86
N LYS A 77 4.92 32.40 -6.52
CA LYS A 77 5.46 31.11 -6.16
C LYS A 77 4.74 30.60 -4.92
N GLY A 78 4.39 29.33 -4.92
CA GLY A 78 3.71 28.69 -3.81
C GLY A 78 3.96 27.18 -3.79
N ALA A 79 3.57 26.55 -2.69
CA ALA A 79 3.64 25.10 -2.63
C ALA A 79 2.60 24.48 -3.56
N PHE A 80 3.06 23.65 -4.47
CA PHE A 80 2.21 22.82 -5.32
C PHE A 80 2.34 21.35 -4.87
N GLN A 81 1.19 20.72 -4.70
CA GLN A 81 1.10 19.31 -4.35
C GLN A 81 0.09 18.68 -5.30
N ASN A 82 0.47 17.60 -5.96
CA ASN A 82 -0.45 16.84 -6.79
C ASN A 82 -1.05 15.70 -5.97
N PRO A 83 -2.30 15.81 -5.52
CA PRO A 83 -2.93 14.80 -4.68
C PRO A 83 -3.48 13.66 -5.55
N PHE A 84 -3.37 12.45 -5.04
CA PHE A 84 -4.13 11.32 -5.53
C PHE A 84 -4.80 10.60 -4.36
N GLN A 85 -5.96 10.04 -4.61
CA GLN A 85 -6.76 9.39 -3.58
C GLN A 85 -6.80 7.88 -3.79
N ILE A 86 -6.72 7.16 -2.68
CA ILE A 86 -6.75 5.71 -2.60
C ILE A 86 -7.81 5.33 -1.57
N GLN A 87 -8.56 4.28 -1.86
CA GLN A 87 -9.45 3.70 -0.87
C GLN A 87 -8.70 2.71 0.00
N GLY A 88 -8.92 2.82 1.31
CA GLY A 88 -8.40 1.90 2.31
C GLY A 88 -9.53 1.38 3.21
N LEU A 89 -9.25 0.28 3.87
CA LEU A 89 -10.13 -0.31 4.88
C LEU A 89 -9.39 -0.40 6.20
N VAL A 90 -10.12 -0.13 7.27
CA VAL A 90 -9.63 -0.38 8.62
C VAL A 90 -9.62 -1.89 8.86
N GLU A 91 -8.46 -2.45 9.18
CA GLU A 91 -8.30 -3.85 9.58
C GLU A 91 -7.83 -3.92 11.04
N SER A 92 -8.26 -4.95 11.76
CA SER A 92 -7.68 -5.33 13.04
C SER A 92 -6.63 -6.41 12.80
N ASP A 93 -5.45 -6.27 13.36
CA ASP A 93 -4.39 -7.28 13.26
C ASP A 93 -4.76 -8.58 13.99
N GLN A 94 -5.64 -8.49 14.96
CA GLN A 94 -6.08 -9.60 15.78
C GLN A 94 -7.61 -9.71 15.73
N ASN A 95 -8.11 -10.42 14.73
CA ASN A 95 -9.49 -10.86 14.62
C ASN A 95 -9.47 -12.39 14.67
N VAL A 96 -9.93 -12.96 15.78
CA VAL A 96 -9.83 -14.38 16.04
C VAL A 96 -11.21 -15.00 16.20
N LEU A 97 -11.45 -16.06 15.44
CA LEU A 97 -12.61 -16.92 15.60
C LEU A 97 -12.29 -18.00 16.62
N ILE A 98 -13.12 -18.10 17.65
CA ILE A 98 -13.00 -19.13 18.68
C ILE A 98 -13.76 -20.36 18.23
N SER A 99 -13.01 -21.35 17.78
CA SER A 99 -13.56 -22.63 17.33
C SER A 99 -13.14 -23.75 18.27
N PRO A 100 -14.02 -24.66 18.65
CA PRO A 100 -13.68 -25.79 19.49
C PRO A 100 -12.81 -26.80 18.71
N GLU A 101 -11.83 -27.36 19.43
CA GLU A 101 -10.97 -28.43 18.90
C GLU A 101 -11.60 -29.82 19.01
N VAL A 102 -12.66 -29.92 19.81
CA VAL A 102 -13.39 -31.16 20.09
C VAL A 102 -14.87 -30.98 19.78
N LEU A 103 -15.52 -32.06 19.41
CA LEU A 103 -16.95 -32.09 19.21
C LEU A 103 -17.63 -32.15 20.57
N GLY A 104 -18.65 -31.32 20.80
CA GLY A 104 -19.42 -31.33 22.03
C GLY A 104 -20.59 -30.34 22.00
N ASN A 105 -21.57 -30.55 22.87
CA ASN A 105 -22.67 -29.60 23.05
C ASN A 105 -22.22 -28.41 23.90
N VAL A 106 -22.61 -27.21 23.51
CA VAL A 106 -22.38 -26.00 24.32
C VAL A 106 -23.23 -26.07 25.58
N VAL A 107 -22.59 -26.12 26.75
CA VAL A 107 -23.28 -26.09 28.05
C VAL A 107 -23.63 -24.64 28.40
N SER A 108 -22.66 -23.74 28.26
CA SER A 108 -22.88 -22.33 28.59
C SER A 108 -21.94 -21.42 27.79
N VAL A 109 -22.44 -20.22 27.48
CA VAL A 109 -21.65 -19.10 26.97
C VAL A 109 -21.56 -18.08 28.11
N LEU A 110 -20.34 -17.76 28.52
CA LEU A 110 -20.04 -16.97 29.74
C LEU A 110 -19.77 -15.50 29.46
N VAL A 111 -19.90 -15.09 28.22
CA VAL A 111 -19.64 -13.70 27.77
C VAL A 111 -20.82 -13.18 26.97
N LYS A 112 -20.86 -11.85 26.80
CA LYS A 112 -21.88 -11.16 25.99
C LYS A 112 -21.20 -10.42 24.85
N GLU A 113 -21.92 -10.19 23.76
CA GLU A 113 -21.49 -9.32 22.68
C GLU A 113 -21.19 -7.91 23.21
N GLY A 114 -20.13 -7.29 22.72
CA GLY A 114 -19.61 -6.02 23.19
C GLY A 114 -18.78 -6.10 24.50
N GLN A 115 -18.71 -7.27 25.17
CA GLN A 115 -17.92 -7.44 26.38
C GLN A 115 -16.43 -7.48 26.09
N ARG A 116 -15.62 -6.77 26.90
CA ARG A 116 -14.17 -6.87 26.87
C ARG A 116 -13.72 -8.16 27.58
N VAL A 117 -12.79 -8.87 26.96
CA VAL A 117 -12.22 -10.12 27.45
C VAL A 117 -10.72 -10.07 27.50
N SER A 118 -10.16 -10.76 28.48
CA SER A 118 -8.72 -10.93 28.66
C SER A 118 -8.22 -12.21 28.00
N LYS A 119 -6.95 -12.24 27.62
CA LYS A 119 -6.29 -13.48 27.19
C LYS A 119 -6.41 -14.56 28.27
N GLY A 120 -6.85 -15.76 27.88
CA GLY A 120 -7.09 -16.89 28.79
C GLY A 120 -8.48 -16.89 29.44
N GLN A 121 -9.28 -15.82 29.32
CA GLN A 121 -10.64 -15.78 29.85
C GLN A 121 -11.52 -16.82 29.19
N VAL A 122 -12.33 -17.51 29.97
CA VAL A 122 -13.29 -18.50 29.46
C VAL A 122 -14.41 -17.77 28.70
N ILE A 123 -14.70 -18.25 27.53
CA ILE A 123 -15.74 -17.75 26.62
C ILE A 123 -16.99 -18.65 26.70
N ALA A 124 -16.77 -19.95 26.54
CA ALA A 124 -17.84 -20.96 26.59
C ALA A 124 -17.29 -22.27 27.13
N THR A 125 -18.20 -23.11 27.59
CA THR A 125 -17.91 -24.47 28.04
C THR A 125 -18.72 -25.45 27.23
N LEU A 126 -18.11 -26.56 26.88
CA LEU A 126 -18.74 -27.69 26.23
C LEU A 126 -18.96 -28.83 27.22
N ASP A 127 -19.85 -29.74 26.89
CA ASP A 127 -20.08 -30.94 27.71
C ASP A 127 -18.88 -31.87 27.67
N GLY A 128 -18.11 -31.88 28.74
CA GLY A 128 -16.97 -32.74 28.98
C GLY A 128 -17.23 -33.86 29.99
N SER A 129 -18.48 -34.18 30.28
CA SER A 129 -18.87 -35.16 31.32
C SER A 129 -18.20 -36.52 31.13
N ILE A 130 -18.13 -37.02 29.91
CA ILE A 130 -17.45 -38.30 29.59
C ILE A 130 -15.95 -38.19 29.88
N ALA A 131 -15.30 -37.11 29.45
CA ALA A 131 -13.88 -36.89 29.71
C ALA A 131 -13.61 -36.73 31.22
N GLY A 132 -14.50 -36.07 31.94
CA GLY A 132 -14.46 -35.94 33.41
C GLY A 132 -14.54 -37.28 34.10
N SER A 133 -15.44 -38.18 33.67
CA SER A 133 -15.60 -39.53 34.20
C SER A 133 -14.34 -40.38 33.99
N GLN A 134 -13.74 -40.28 32.80
CA GLN A 134 -12.47 -40.96 32.49
C GLN A 134 -11.31 -40.48 33.36
N ILE A 135 -11.25 -39.18 33.67
CA ILE A 135 -10.25 -38.63 34.61
C ILE A 135 -10.45 -39.24 36.01
N SER A 136 -11.69 -39.34 36.51
CA SER A 136 -11.94 -39.91 37.80
C SER A 136 -11.53 -41.39 37.87
N GLU A 137 -11.74 -42.15 36.80
CA GLU A 137 -11.27 -43.54 36.70
C GLU A 137 -9.75 -43.63 36.77
N LEU A 138 -9.04 -42.79 35.98
CA LEU A 138 -7.60 -42.73 35.99
C LEU A 138 -7.01 -42.26 37.31
N GLU A 139 -7.66 -41.35 38.01
CA GLU A 139 -7.26 -40.89 39.34
C GLU A 139 -7.34 -42.01 40.36
N ASN A 140 -8.39 -42.83 40.32
CA ASN A 140 -8.52 -44.02 41.20
C ASN A 140 -7.42 -45.05 40.88
N ALA A 141 -7.18 -45.34 39.60
CA ALA A 141 -6.13 -46.29 39.19
C ALA A 141 -4.73 -45.78 39.58
N LEU A 142 -4.47 -44.47 39.41
CA LEU A 142 -3.20 -43.82 39.78
C LEU A 142 -2.97 -43.89 41.28
N SER A 143 -4.03 -43.66 42.09
CA SER A 143 -3.96 -43.76 43.57
C SER A 143 -3.51 -45.16 44.02
N LEU A 144 -4.11 -46.22 43.45
CA LEU A 144 -3.74 -47.58 43.71
C LEU A 144 -2.30 -47.89 43.29
N ALA A 145 -1.92 -47.49 42.07
CA ALA A 145 -0.57 -47.70 41.54
C ALA A 145 0.49 -46.97 42.41
N LYS A 146 0.18 -45.75 42.87
CA LYS A 146 1.05 -44.98 43.77
C LYS A 146 1.29 -45.71 45.09
N ILE A 147 0.25 -46.22 45.74
CA ILE A 147 0.37 -47.00 46.97
C ILE A 147 1.26 -48.22 46.76
N ASN A 148 1.05 -48.90 45.63
CA ASN A 148 1.84 -50.10 45.29
C ASN A 148 3.30 -49.75 45.03
N PHE A 149 3.58 -48.71 44.28
CA PHE A 149 4.94 -48.20 44.03
C PHE A 149 5.64 -47.81 45.35
N GLU A 150 4.96 -47.01 46.20
CA GLU A 150 5.53 -46.61 47.50
C GLU A 150 5.83 -47.80 48.45
N LYS A 151 5.03 -48.88 48.38
CA LYS A 151 5.32 -50.12 49.12
C LYS A 151 6.52 -50.84 48.56
N GLN A 152 6.64 -50.99 47.22
CA GLN A 152 7.76 -51.65 46.58
C GLN A 152 9.04 -50.84 46.74
N GLU A 153 9.00 -49.51 46.68
CA GLU A 153 10.12 -48.63 46.94
C GLU A 153 10.67 -48.76 48.34
N ARG A 154 9.78 -48.81 49.38
CA ARG A 154 10.18 -49.04 50.77
C ARG A 154 10.86 -50.42 50.96
N LEU A 155 10.35 -51.48 50.30
CA LEU A 155 10.96 -52.83 50.35
C LEU A 155 12.30 -52.83 49.66
N TRP A 156 12.40 -52.23 48.49
CA TRP A 156 13.66 -52.11 47.71
C TRP A 156 14.75 -51.34 48.48
N ASN A 157 14.37 -50.20 49.08
CA ASN A 157 15.29 -49.40 49.91
C ASN A 157 15.80 -50.17 51.13
N LYS A 158 15.05 -51.13 51.63
CA LYS A 158 15.45 -52.05 52.70
C LYS A 158 16.18 -53.30 52.16
N LYS A 159 16.47 -53.35 50.85
CA LYS A 159 17.08 -54.49 50.18
C LYS A 159 16.24 -55.79 50.32
N ILE A 160 14.92 -55.67 50.40
CA ILE A 160 13.96 -56.77 50.46
C ILE A 160 13.15 -56.75 49.13
N GLY A 161 13.14 -57.87 48.41
CA GLY A 161 12.38 -58.01 47.15
C GLY A 161 13.20 -57.93 45.92
N SER A 162 12.54 -57.99 44.75
CA SER A 162 13.15 -57.99 43.43
C SER A 162 13.19 -56.59 42.84
N GLU A 163 14.29 -56.22 42.25
CA GLU A 163 14.43 -54.97 41.45
C GLU A 163 13.37 -54.89 40.35
N MET A 164 13.05 -56.02 39.73
CA MET A 164 12.03 -56.11 38.70
C MET A 164 10.65 -55.70 39.22
N GLN A 165 10.26 -56.13 40.43
CA GLN A 165 8.98 -55.74 41.06
C GLN A 165 8.90 -54.26 41.35
N TYR A 166 10.04 -53.65 41.81
CA TYR A 166 10.11 -52.21 42.05
C TYR A 166 9.96 -51.44 40.73
N LEU A 167 10.78 -51.83 39.68
CA LEU A 167 10.71 -51.18 38.39
C LEU A 167 9.37 -51.30 37.71
N GLN A 168 8.70 -52.46 37.83
CA GLN A 168 7.35 -52.72 37.32
C GLN A 168 6.30 -51.79 37.98
N ALA A 169 6.35 -51.68 39.34
CA ALA A 169 5.45 -50.81 40.05
C ALA A 169 5.70 -49.33 39.72
N LYS A 170 6.98 -48.93 39.60
CA LYS A 170 7.38 -47.58 39.19
C LYS A 170 6.83 -47.24 37.80
N ASN A 171 7.08 -48.10 36.82
CA ASN A 171 6.64 -47.90 35.46
C ASN A 171 5.09 -47.81 35.35
N GLN A 172 4.37 -48.61 36.14
CA GLN A 172 2.90 -48.58 36.17
C GLN A 172 2.40 -47.24 36.74
N TYR A 173 3.01 -46.74 37.83
CA TYR A 173 2.67 -45.41 38.38
C TYR A 173 2.95 -44.29 37.41
N GLU A 174 4.15 -44.23 36.80
CA GLU A 174 4.54 -43.19 35.86
C GLU A 174 3.68 -43.21 34.60
N ASN A 175 3.30 -44.37 34.08
CA ASN A 175 2.41 -44.51 32.94
C ASN A 175 1.01 -43.98 33.21
N LEU A 176 0.43 -44.26 34.36
CA LEU A 176 -0.86 -43.76 34.78
C LEU A 176 -0.85 -42.24 35.03
N GLU A 177 0.26 -41.71 35.58
CA GLU A 177 0.47 -40.28 35.79
C GLU A 177 0.45 -39.55 34.43
N LYS A 178 1.16 -40.07 33.43
CA LYS A 178 1.16 -39.53 32.08
C LYS A 178 -0.19 -39.62 31.40
N SER A 179 -0.87 -40.75 31.56
CA SER A 179 -2.24 -40.96 31.03
C SER A 179 -3.25 -39.99 31.64
N LEU A 180 -3.20 -39.75 32.94
CA LEU A 180 -4.01 -38.77 33.63
C LEU A 180 -3.73 -37.33 33.13
N SER A 181 -2.45 -36.98 32.94
CA SER A 181 -2.05 -35.69 32.40
C SER A 181 -2.65 -35.48 30.99
N THR A 182 -2.58 -36.50 30.12
CA THR A 182 -3.17 -36.46 28.79
C THR A 182 -4.68 -36.30 28.83
N ALA A 183 -5.36 -37.05 29.69
CA ALA A 183 -6.82 -36.95 29.86
C ALA A 183 -7.26 -35.56 30.36
N ARG A 184 -6.50 -34.96 31.30
CA ARG A 184 -6.74 -33.59 31.78
C ARG A 184 -6.54 -32.55 30.67
N ALA A 185 -5.49 -32.70 29.83
CA ALA A 185 -5.29 -31.83 28.68
C ALA A 185 -6.46 -31.95 27.70
N GLN A 186 -6.96 -33.15 27.47
CA GLN A 186 -8.14 -33.39 26.61
C GLN A 186 -9.41 -32.73 27.19
N LEU A 187 -9.67 -32.86 28.51
CA LEU A 187 -10.79 -32.16 29.16
C LEU A 187 -10.62 -30.63 29.06
N GLY A 188 -9.39 -30.13 29.10
CA GLY A 188 -9.14 -28.70 28.93
C GLY A 188 -9.64 -28.12 27.63
N LYS A 189 -9.75 -28.94 26.57
CA LYS A 189 -10.27 -28.53 25.25
C LYS A 189 -11.78 -28.30 25.23
N TYR A 190 -12.53 -28.78 26.23
CA TYR A 190 -13.95 -28.48 26.40
C TYR A 190 -14.20 -27.12 27.01
N THR A 191 -13.15 -26.41 27.41
CA THR A 191 -13.24 -25.03 27.91
C THR A 191 -12.63 -24.09 26.89
N LEU A 192 -13.47 -23.35 26.17
CA LEU A 192 -13.02 -22.41 25.17
C LEU A 192 -12.55 -21.11 25.82
N ARG A 193 -11.34 -20.71 25.52
CA ARG A 193 -10.72 -19.51 26.08
C ARG A 193 -10.29 -18.54 24.99
N SER A 194 -10.31 -17.26 25.31
CA SER A 194 -9.77 -16.24 24.41
C SER A 194 -8.25 -16.35 24.31
N PRO A 195 -7.66 -16.47 23.11
CA PRO A 195 -6.22 -16.44 22.92
C PRO A 195 -5.64 -15.02 22.97
N ILE A 196 -6.50 -13.98 22.88
CA ILE A 196 -6.10 -12.57 22.81
C ILE A 196 -6.87 -11.71 23.80
N TYR A 197 -6.39 -10.49 24.04
CA TYR A 197 -7.17 -9.42 24.62
C TYR A 197 -8.05 -8.80 23.52
N GLY A 198 -9.31 -8.55 23.80
CA GLY A 198 -10.21 -7.97 22.81
C GLY A 198 -11.61 -7.70 23.31
N THR A 199 -12.51 -7.45 22.37
CA THR A 199 -13.95 -7.33 22.58
C THR A 199 -14.64 -8.45 21.83
N VAL A 200 -15.63 -9.08 22.44
CA VAL A 200 -16.51 -10.05 21.78
C VAL A 200 -17.35 -9.30 20.76
N ASP A 201 -17.12 -9.60 19.48
CA ASP A 201 -17.84 -8.98 18.38
C ASP A 201 -19.19 -9.66 18.15
N GLU A 202 -19.16 -10.99 18.11
CA GLU A 202 -20.33 -11.80 17.78
C GLU A 202 -20.26 -13.13 18.50
N ILE A 203 -21.40 -13.62 18.96
CA ILE A 203 -21.60 -14.97 19.51
C ILE A 203 -22.41 -15.77 18.49
N MET A 204 -21.81 -16.82 17.94
CA MET A 204 -22.35 -17.61 16.81
C MET A 204 -23.00 -18.90 17.27
N ALA A 205 -22.76 -19.35 18.50
CA ALA A 205 -23.30 -20.61 19.01
C ALA A 205 -24.13 -20.37 20.28
N ASN A 206 -25.22 -21.14 20.42
CA ASN A 206 -26.13 -21.08 21.55
C ASN A 206 -25.95 -22.27 22.49
N PRO A 207 -26.29 -22.14 23.79
CA PRO A 207 -26.37 -23.26 24.69
C PRO A 207 -27.31 -24.38 24.15
N GLY A 208 -26.85 -25.62 24.23
CA GLY A 208 -27.50 -26.80 23.65
C GLY A 208 -27.10 -27.14 22.19
N GLU A 209 -26.39 -26.27 21.53
CA GLU A 209 -25.93 -26.46 20.14
C GLU A 209 -24.69 -27.37 20.09
N LEU A 210 -24.65 -28.27 19.11
CA LEU A 210 -23.49 -29.13 18.86
C LEU A 210 -22.46 -28.34 18.06
N VAL A 211 -21.25 -28.19 18.57
CA VAL A 211 -20.14 -27.45 17.95
C VAL A 211 -18.89 -28.30 17.87
N GLY A 212 -17.98 -27.93 16.94
CA GLY A 212 -16.74 -28.66 16.71
C GLY A 212 -16.82 -29.61 15.53
N GLY A 213 -15.68 -30.20 15.14
CA GLY A 213 -15.57 -31.03 13.95
C GLY A 213 -15.53 -30.21 12.64
N MET A 214 -15.70 -30.89 11.50
CA MET A 214 -15.53 -30.28 10.17
C MET A 214 -16.75 -29.48 9.69
N THR A 215 -17.90 -29.62 10.32
CA THR A 215 -19.18 -29.05 9.86
C THR A 215 -19.73 -27.93 10.74
N SER A 216 -19.19 -27.75 11.93
CA SER A 216 -19.67 -26.73 12.87
C SER A 216 -18.78 -25.48 12.83
N GLY A 217 -19.44 -24.32 12.83
CA GLY A 217 -18.77 -23.02 12.81
C GLY A 217 -18.06 -22.64 14.13
N PRO A 218 -17.46 -21.48 14.17
CA PRO A 218 -16.89 -20.91 15.38
C PRO A 218 -17.98 -20.56 16.40
N VAL A 219 -17.62 -20.54 17.69
CA VAL A 219 -18.52 -20.19 18.81
C VAL A 219 -18.62 -18.69 19.01
N ALA A 220 -17.53 -17.97 18.86
CA ALA A 220 -17.49 -16.52 19.01
C ALA A 220 -16.38 -15.90 18.18
N ARG A 221 -16.54 -14.60 17.88
CA ARG A 221 -15.51 -13.76 17.29
C ARG A 221 -15.00 -12.77 18.31
N ILE A 222 -13.68 -12.66 18.45
CA ILE A 222 -13.02 -11.69 19.32
C ILE A 222 -12.13 -10.79 18.49
N VAL A 223 -12.32 -9.48 18.63
CA VAL A 223 -11.59 -8.47 17.87
C VAL A 223 -10.79 -7.58 18.83
N ASN A 224 -9.51 -7.40 18.53
CA ASN A 224 -8.68 -6.43 19.24
C ASN A 224 -8.77 -5.07 18.54
N LEU A 225 -9.46 -4.12 19.13
CA LEU A 225 -9.63 -2.77 18.59
C LEU A 225 -8.45 -1.82 18.92
N LYS A 226 -7.44 -2.27 19.68
CA LYS A 226 -6.26 -1.46 20.02
C LYS A 226 -5.19 -1.51 18.92
N ASP A 227 -5.09 -2.64 18.21
CA ASP A 227 -4.13 -2.85 17.14
C ASP A 227 -4.84 -2.85 15.80
N ILE A 228 -5.28 -1.66 15.40
CA ILE A 228 -5.88 -1.43 14.09
C ILE A 228 -4.87 -0.80 13.13
N LYS A 229 -4.99 -1.15 11.87
CA LYS A 229 -4.26 -0.58 10.76
C LYS A 229 -5.21 -0.31 9.60
N ILE A 230 -4.83 0.60 8.75
CA ILE A 230 -5.53 0.87 7.51
C ILE A 230 -4.74 0.19 6.41
N LYS A 231 -5.41 -0.67 5.66
CA LYS A 231 -4.86 -1.34 4.50
C LYS A 231 -5.45 -0.74 3.24
N ALA A 232 -4.59 -0.36 2.31
CA ALA A 232 -5.01 0.17 1.02
C ALA A 232 -4.29 -0.55 -0.11
N ASN A 233 -5.04 -0.88 -1.16
CA ASN A 233 -4.48 -1.41 -2.39
C ASN A 233 -4.20 -0.26 -3.34
N VAL A 234 -2.95 -0.07 -3.70
CA VAL A 234 -2.45 1.04 -4.50
C VAL A 234 -2.04 0.51 -5.86
N SER A 235 -2.46 1.18 -6.93
CA SER A 235 -2.07 0.79 -8.29
C SER A 235 -0.56 0.85 -8.48
N GLU A 236 0.00 -0.12 -9.19
CA GLU A 236 1.41 -0.26 -9.58
C GLU A 236 2.00 1.04 -10.16
N ARG A 237 1.20 1.86 -10.84
CA ARG A 237 1.64 3.14 -11.41
C ARG A 237 2.20 4.13 -10.37
N TYR A 238 1.83 3.97 -9.10
CA TYR A 238 2.32 4.80 -7.99
C TYR A 238 3.51 4.18 -7.25
N ILE A 239 4.09 3.10 -7.80
CA ILE A 239 5.28 2.47 -7.23
C ILE A 239 6.43 3.48 -7.17
N GLY A 240 7.11 3.56 -6.04
CA GLY A 240 8.16 4.56 -5.82
C GLY A 240 7.68 5.94 -5.39
N GLN A 241 6.41 6.29 -5.58
CA GLN A 241 5.82 7.55 -5.15
C GLN A 241 5.32 7.49 -3.69
N ILE A 242 4.91 6.31 -3.24
CA ILE A 242 4.55 6.07 -1.83
C ILE A 242 5.69 5.36 -1.12
N LYS A 243 6.15 5.96 -0.01
CA LYS A 243 7.26 5.42 0.78
C LYS A 243 6.88 5.33 2.25
N LYS A 244 7.49 4.38 2.96
CA LYS A 244 7.39 4.30 4.43
C LYS A 244 7.82 5.63 5.06
N GLY A 245 7.05 6.11 6.03
CA GLY A 245 7.27 7.39 6.71
C GLY A 245 6.67 8.62 6.00
N GLN A 246 6.12 8.46 4.80
CA GLN A 246 5.44 9.54 4.09
C GLN A 246 4.15 9.92 4.81
N SER A 247 3.91 11.24 4.92
CA SER A 247 2.68 11.79 5.49
C SER A 247 1.53 11.64 4.49
N VAL A 248 0.38 11.17 4.97
CA VAL A 248 -0.86 11.01 4.22
C VAL A 248 -2.04 11.56 5.01
N GLN A 249 -3.04 12.07 4.32
CA GLN A 249 -4.30 12.47 4.94
C GLN A 249 -5.30 11.32 4.85
N LEU A 250 -5.91 11.02 5.99
CA LEU A 250 -6.97 10.03 6.12
C LEU A 250 -8.29 10.76 6.32
N ASN A 251 -9.26 10.45 5.49
CA ASN A 251 -10.62 10.94 5.63
C ASN A 251 -11.56 9.75 5.82
N PHE A 252 -12.36 9.76 6.87
CA PHE A 252 -13.39 8.77 7.18
C PHE A 252 -14.77 9.39 6.96
N PRO A 253 -15.34 9.28 5.76
CA PRO A 253 -16.59 9.99 5.42
C PRO A 253 -17.75 9.66 6.36
N SER A 254 -17.85 8.39 6.79
CA SER A 254 -18.92 7.92 7.69
C SER A 254 -18.84 8.51 9.10
N LEU A 255 -17.68 9.02 9.51
CA LEU A 255 -17.46 9.60 10.84
C LEU A 255 -17.28 11.13 10.80
N GLY A 256 -17.16 11.73 9.59
CA GLY A 256 -16.75 13.12 9.43
C GLY A 256 -15.39 13.43 10.05
N LEU A 257 -14.49 12.43 10.08
CA LEU A 257 -13.21 12.53 10.76
C LEU A 257 -12.08 12.60 9.74
N GLU A 258 -11.21 13.58 9.92
CA GLU A 258 -9.96 13.72 9.15
C GLU A 258 -8.77 13.68 10.09
N MET A 259 -7.69 13.04 9.65
CA MET A 259 -6.44 12.99 10.39
C MET A 259 -5.25 12.86 9.46
N THR A 260 -4.10 13.35 9.89
CA THR A 260 -2.84 13.18 9.19
C THR A 260 -2.02 12.13 9.91
N GLU A 261 -1.61 11.10 9.17
CA GLU A 261 -0.83 9.99 9.69
C GLU A 261 0.33 9.66 8.73
N THR A 262 1.17 8.71 9.11
CA THR A 262 2.29 8.28 8.28
C THR A 262 2.14 6.86 7.79
N VAL A 263 2.63 6.61 6.58
CA VAL A 263 2.73 5.27 6.02
C VAL A 263 3.66 4.42 6.89
N SER A 264 3.12 3.37 7.49
CA SER A 264 3.86 2.48 8.39
C SER A 264 4.66 1.42 7.63
N ALA A 265 4.09 0.90 6.54
CA ALA A 265 4.74 -0.08 5.68
C ALA A 265 4.18 -0.04 4.26
N VAL A 266 5.00 -0.45 3.31
CA VAL A 266 4.64 -0.67 1.90
C VAL A 266 5.05 -2.09 1.55
N SER A 267 4.16 -2.84 0.91
CA SER A 267 4.45 -4.20 0.45
C SER A 267 5.50 -4.19 -0.67
N ASN A 268 6.41 -5.14 -0.63
CA ASN A 268 7.39 -5.37 -1.70
C ASN A 268 6.84 -6.29 -2.82
N VAL A 269 5.61 -6.79 -2.67
CA VAL A 269 5.00 -7.71 -3.62
C VAL A 269 3.80 -7.03 -4.27
N ILE A 270 3.72 -7.17 -5.59
CA ILE A 270 2.59 -6.71 -6.40
C ILE A 270 1.64 -7.90 -6.60
N ASP A 271 0.36 -7.71 -6.34
CA ASP A 271 -0.67 -8.66 -6.68
C ASP A 271 -0.87 -8.67 -8.20
N VAL A 272 -0.61 -9.82 -8.82
CA VAL A 272 -0.62 -9.98 -10.28
C VAL A 272 -2.04 -9.91 -10.87
N ASN A 273 -3.08 -10.18 -10.08
CA ASN A 273 -4.45 -10.22 -10.56
C ASN A 273 -5.02 -8.80 -10.76
N ASN A 274 -4.71 -7.90 -9.84
CA ASN A 274 -5.26 -6.54 -9.83
C ASN A 274 -4.21 -5.45 -10.04
N ARG A 275 -2.92 -5.82 -10.22
CA ARG A 275 -1.80 -4.89 -10.42
C ARG A 275 -1.72 -3.82 -9.32
N THR A 276 -1.84 -4.27 -8.07
CA THR A 276 -1.74 -3.40 -6.90
C THR A 276 -0.68 -3.89 -5.91
N PHE A 277 -0.14 -2.97 -5.13
CA PHE A 277 0.65 -3.27 -3.94
C PHE A 277 -0.05 -2.74 -2.70
N VAL A 278 0.23 -3.33 -1.55
CA VAL A 278 -0.45 -2.97 -0.30
C VAL A 278 0.33 -1.91 0.45
N VAL A 279 -0.38 -0.88 0.90
CA VAL A 279 0.13 0.16 1.79
C VAL A 279 -0.60 0.06 3.12
N TYR A 280 0.15 0.15 4.21
CA TYR A 280 -0.36 0.15 5.56
C TYR A 280 -0.13 1.51 6.23
N VAL A 281 -1.18 2.02 6.87
CA VAL A 281 -1.11 3.23 7.70
C VAL A 281 -1.60 2.87 9.10
N LYS A 282 -0.83 3.20 10.13
CA LYS A 282 -1.23 2.94 11.51
C LYS A 282 -1.75 4.24 12.13
N PRO A 283 -3.06 4.35 12.39
CA PRO A 283 -3.62 5.53 13.02
C PRO A 283 -3.14 5.63 14.48
N SER A 284 -2.87 6.85 14.93
CA SER A 284 -2.37 7.14 16.29
C SER A 284 -3.45 7.64 17.24
N LYS A 285 -4.57 8.16 16.70
CA LYS A 285 -5.65 8.80 17.46
C LYS A 285 -7.00 8.23 17.10
N ASN A 286 -8.00 8.47 17.98
CA ASN A 286 -9.40 8.09 17.76
C ASN A 286 -9.63 6.58 17.49
N LEU A 287 -8.77 5.71 18.01
CA LEU A 287 -8.83 4.26 17.77
C LEU A 287 -10.17 3.65 18.21
N ASP A 288 -10.78 4.19 19.25
CA ASP A 288 -12.08 3.80 19.79
C ASP A 288 -13.25 4.01 18.83
N LYS A 289 -13.13 4.97 17.92
CA LYS A 289 -14.14 5.28 16.90
C LYS A 289 -13.98 4.48 15.63
N LEU A 290 -12.78 3.96 15.38
CA LEU A 290 -12.47 3.21 14.16
C LEU A 290 -12.89 1.75 14.35
N LYS A 291 -13.80 1.29 13.51
CA LYS A 291 -14.25 -0.10 13.49
C LYS A 291 -13.63 -0.84 12.30
N PRO A 292 -13.32 -2.13 12.43
CA PRO A 292 -12.91 -2.95 11.30
C PRO A 292 -13.89 -2.81 10.12
N ASN A 293 -13.38 -2.91 8.91
CA ASN A 293 -14.10 -2.74 7.64
C ASN A 293 -14.62 -1.31 7.38
N LEU A 294 -14.27 -0.32 8.22
CA LEU A 294 -14.61 1.07 7.94
C LEU A 294 -13.79 1.57 6.73
N LEU A 295 -14.50 2.17 5.77
CA LEU A 295 -13.89 2.79 4.61
C LEU A 295 -13.16 4.08 5.00
N THR A 296 -11.96 4.26 4.48
CA THR A 296 -11.21 5.52 4.54
C THR A 296 -10.70 5.92 3.17
N LEU A 297 -10.66 7.21 2.91
CA LEU A 297 -10.00 7.80 1.76
C LEU A 297 -8.62 8.30 2.19
N ILE A 298 -7.59 7.77 1.57
CA ILE A 298 -6.20 8.15 1.82
C ILE A 298 -5.78 9.10 0.71
N THR A 299 -5.46 10.33 1.06
CA THR A 299 -4.88 11.30 0.12
C THR A 299 -3.38 11.32 0.31
N ALA A 300 -2.67 10.94 -0.73
CA ALA A 300 -1.22 11.00 -0.83
C ALA A 300 -0.81 11.97 -1.95
N TYR A 301 0.45 12.39 -1.97
CA TYR A 301 0.97 13.34 -2.94
C TYR A 301 2.11 12.67 -3.71
N ASP A 302 2.00 12.67 -5.04
CA ASP A 302 3.02 12.09 -5.93
C ASP A 302 4.13 13.09 -6.28
N TYR A 303 3.80 14.38 -6.22
CA TYR A 303 4.72 15.46 -6.47
C TYR A 303 4.49 16.60 -5.48
N VAL A 304 5.57 17.09 -4.90
CA VAL A 304 5.56 18.24 -3.98
C VAL A 304 6.68 19.19 -4.39
N ASP A 305 6.32 20.41 -4.77
CA ASP A 305 7.25 21.50 -5.01
C ASP A 305 6.86 22.69 -4.13
N LYS A 306 7.79 23.17 -3.33
CA LYS A 306 7.55 24.28 -2.37
C LYS A 306 7.55 25.65 -3.03
N GLU A 307 8.14 25.77 -4.23
CA GLU A 307 8.32 27.04 -4.94
C GLU A 307 7.76 27.02 -6.37
N ALA A 308 6.78 26.16 -6.63
CA ALA A 308 6.17 26.04 -7.94
C ALA A 308 5.40 27.30 -8.34
N ILE A 309 5.40 27.58 -9.63
CA ILE A 309 4.49 28.56 -10.24
C ILE A 309 3.28 27.80 -10.80
N SER A 310 2.17 27.86 -10.10
CA SER A 310 0.94 27.17 -10.51
C SER A 310 0.03 28.10 -11.33
N ILE A 311 -0.28 27.68 -12.55
CA ILE A 311 -1.15 28.42 -13.48
C ILE A 311 -2.42 27.59 -13.75
N PRO A 312 -3.63 28.17 -13.60
CA PRO A 312 -4.84 27.48 -13.97
C PRO A 312 -4.81 27.03 -15.42
N THR A 313 -5.08 25.75 -15.70
CA THR A 313 -5.03 25.16 -17.05
C THR A 313 -5.84 25.92 -18.07
N LYS A 314 -6.95 26.54 -17.68
CA LYS A 314 -7.79 27.39 -18.55
C LYS A 314 -7.09 28.63 -19.11
N LEU A 315 -5.99 29.07 -18.51
CA LEU A 315 -5.18 30.23 -18.98
C LEU A 315 -4.08 29.80 -19.95
N VAL A 316 -3.77 28.53 -20.01
CA VAL A 316 -2.77 27.98 -20.93
C VAL A 316 -3.41 27.85 -22.31
N ARG A 317 -2.70 28.35 -23.33
CA ARG A 317 -3.06 28.25 -24.73
C ARG A 317 -1.95 27.50 -25.47
N THR A 318 -2.28 26.90 -26.60
CA THR A 318 -1.32 26.23 -27.46
C THR A 318 -1.25 26.94 -28.81
N ASP A 319 -0.04 27.01 -29.35
CA ASP A 319 0.24 27.49 -30.70
C ASP A 319 1.15 26.47 -31.36
N GLY A 320 0.54 25.63 -32.20
CA GLY A 320 1.18 24.38 -32.64
C GLY A 320 1.48 23.46 -31.46
N GLU A 321 2.73 23.08 -31.30
CA GLU A 321 3.20 22.22 -30.21
C GLU A 321 3.66 22.99 -28.95
N ARG A 322 3.64 24.33 -28.98
CA ARG A 322 4.14 25.15 -27.86
C ARG A 322 3.03 25.69 -27.00
N ALA A 323 3.13 25.50 -25.70
CA ALA A 323 2.23 26.11 -24.75
C ALA A 323 2.66 27.55 -24.43
N PHE A 324 1.67 28.44 -24.26
CA PHE A 324 1.93 29.84 -23.89
C PHE A 324 0.82 30.40 -22.97
N VAL A 325 1.15 31.49 -22.32
CA VAL A 325 0.21 32.31 -21.53
C VAL A 325 0.35 33.76 -21.94
N PHE A 326 -0.73 34.54 -21.74
CA PHE A 326 -0.68 35.98 -21.88
C PHE A 326 -0.27 36.61 -20.57
N VAL A 327 0.77 37.47 -20.62
CA VAL A 327 1.30 38.18 -19.47
C VAL A 327 1.13 39.68 -19.69
N VAL A 328 0.66 40.39 -18.68
CA VAL A 328 0.56 41.86 -18.73
C VAL A 328 1.88 42.48 -18.30
N LYS A 329 2.49 43.26 -19.17
CA LYS A 329 3.64 44.11 -18.87
C LYS A 329 3.23 45.57 -18.81
N THR A 330 3.82 46.32 -17.92
CA THR A 330 3.68 47.78 -17.87
C THR A 330 4.83 48.42 -18.63
N GLN A 331 4.53 49.10 -19.71
CA GLN A 331 5.50 49.83 -20.52
C GLN A 331 5.14 51.31 -20.47
N GLY A 332 5.86 52.09 -19.65
CA GLY A 332 5.49 53.47 -19.34
C GLY A 332 4.11 53.58 -18.66
N GLN A 333 3.20 54.37 -19.24
CA GLN A 333 1.82 54.49 -18.76
C GLN A 333 0.84 53.46 -19.38
N LYS A 334 1.29 52.61 -20.29
CA LYS A 334 0.44 51.65 -20.97
C LYS A 334 0.66 50.24 -20.44
N LYS A 335 -0.40 49.49 -20.34
CA LYS A 335 -0.37 48.03 -20.06
C LYS A 335 -0.51 47.26 -21.35
N ILE A 336 0.47 46.46 -21.67
CA ILE A 336 0.53 45.68 -22.90
C ILE A 336 0.43 44.19 -22.54
N VAL A 337 -0.31 43.43 -23.33
CA VAL A 337 -0.42 41.97 -23.18
C VAL A 337 0.59 41.34 -24.13
N GLU A 338 1.50 40.55 -23.58
CA GLU A 338 2.53 39.83 -24.29
C GLU A 338 2.28 38.33 -24.23
N LYS A 339 2.53 37.63 -25.33
CA LYS A 339 2.53 36.17 -25.39
C LYS A 339 3.86 35.64 -24.84
N ARG A 340 3.78 34.79 -23.78
CA ARG A 340 4.96 34.14 -23.18
C ARG A 340 4.84 32.64 -23.30
N PHE A 341 5.78 32.01 -24.00
CA PHE A 341 5.89 30.56 -24.06
C PHE A 341 6.31 29.99 -22.72
N ILE A 342 5.77 28.85 -22.37
CA ILE A 342 6.03 28.15 -21.11
C ILE A 342 6.29 26.69 -21.38
N GLU A 343 7.12 26.09 -20.54
CA GLU A 343 7.24 24.63 -20.45
C GLU A 343 6.33 24.13 -19.33
N ILE A 344 5.53 23.13 -19.64
CA ILE A 344 4.61 22.52 -18.66
C ILE A 344 5.34 21.31 -18.08
N HIS A 345 5.74 21.41 -16.83
CA HIS A 345 6.08 20.26 -16.01
C HIS A 345 4.79 19.80 -15.35
N LYS A 346 4.58 18.54 -15.20
CA LYS A 346 3.32 17.89 -14.72
C LYS A 346 2.40 18.72 -13.87
#